data_951ffd2eb0acfce0bc4e622796fa529b
#
_entry.id   951ffd2eb0acfce0bc4e622796fa529b
#
_cell.length_a   1.000
_cell.length_b   1.000
_cell.length_c   1.000
_cell.angle_alpha   90.00
_cell.angle_beta   90.00
_cell.angle_gamma   90.00
#
_symmetry.space_group_name_H-M   'P 1'
#
loop_
_entity.id
_entity.type
_entity.pdbx_description
1 polymer ?
#
loop_
_entity_poly.entity_id
_entity_poly.type
_entity_poly.pdbx_seq_one_letter_code
_entity_poly.pdbx_strand_id
1 'polypeptide(L)'
;MRTFLHATFSPSDKAWLNYDREKIRQRVLAARAVQRGTELHELAKHCIDMRTPLDPSNGIISAYVRDCIDFGMDTEVSLMYSEDIGGTADALKFDMCNSILRISDLKTGERKASIAQVVLYAALWCLINRVNPMSIGYDLRIYGHTSQRLASGEEKEGEELVCEKVNDAAVHIQYVQSIIDEIAVEGLI
;
A
#
# COMPACT_ATOMS: atom_id res chain seq x y z
N MET A 1 -19.00 -1.01 19.31
CA MET A 1 -20.13 -0.94 18.36
C MET A 1 -19.61 -1.43 17.02
N ARG A 2 -20.04 -2.60 16.50
CA ARG A 2 -19.55 -3.11 15.20
C ARG A 2 -20.18 -2.27 14.09
N THR A 3 -19.40 -1.49 13.40
CA THR A 3 -19.83 -0.77 12.20
C THR A 3 -19.93 -1.79 11.06
N PHE A 4 -21.11 -2.26 10.74
CA PHE A 4 -21.36 -3.07 9.55
C PHE A 4 -21.33 -2.13 8.34
N LEU A 5 -20.16 -1.92 7.73
CA LEU A 5 -20.04 -1.05 6.57
C LEU A 5 -20.78 -1.58 5.35
N HIS A 6 -20.76 -2.89 5.07
CA HIS A 6 -21.59 -3.53 4.03
C HIS A 6 -21.74 -5.03 4.31
N ALA A 7 -22.94 -5.57 4.11
CA ALA A 7 -23.17 -7.00 4.16
C ALA A 7 -22.54 -7.69 2.93
N THR A 8 -21.89 -8.84 3.11
CA THR A 8 -21.32 -9.65 2.01
C THR A 8 -22.35 -10.03 0.95
N PHE A 9 -23.59 -10.19 1.39
CA PHE A 9 -24.77 -10.46 0.54
C PHE A 9 -25.82 -9.41 0.84
N SER A 10 -26.04 -8.50 -0.10
CA SER A 10 -27.01 -7.41 0.02
C SER A 10 -28.24 -7.70 -0.84
N PRO A 11 -29.45 -7.30 -0.40
CA PRO A 11 -30.65 -7.36 -1.24
C PRO A 11 -30.54 -6.55 -2.54
N SER A 12 -29.70 -5.51 -2.57
CA SER A 12 -29.43 -4.70 -3.77
C SER A 12 -28.56 -5.43 -4.80
N ASP A 13 -27.72 -6.39 -4.37
CA ASP A 13 -26.95 -7.28 -5.25
C ASP A 13 -27.66 -8.65 -5.30
N LYS A 14 -28.49 -8.86 -6.31
CA LYS A 14 -29.26 -10.10 -6.47
C LYS A 14 -28.46 -11.25 -7.08
N ALA A 15 -27.26 -11.00 -7.58
CA ALA A 15 -26.48 -11.99 -8.33
C ALA A 15 -26.13 -13.23 -7.47
N TRP A 16 -25.96 -13.07 -6.16
CA TRP A 16 -25.60 -14.16 -5.25
C TRP A 16 -26.70 -15.23 -5.10
N LEU A 17 -27.96 -14.94 -5.45
CA LEU A 17 -29.05 -15.93 -5.45
C LEU A 17 -28.79 -17.08 -6.45
N ASN A 18 -27.98 -16.82 -7.49
CA ASN A 18 -27.61 -17.78 -8.52
C ASN A 18 -26.24 -18.42 -8.30
N TYR A 19 -25.60 -18.17 -7.15
CA TYR A 19 -24.29 -18.73 -6.85
C TYR A 19 -24.43 -20.15 -6.30
N ASP A 20 -23.54 -21.05 -6.74
CA ASP A 20 -23.34 -22.32 -6.08
C ASP A 20 -22.69 -22.16 -4.71
N ARG A 21 -22.63 -23.26 -3.95
CA ARG A 21 -22.08 -23.25 -2.58
C ARG A 21 -20.62 -22.84 -2.54
N GLU A 22 -19.84 -23.23 -3.53
CA GLU A 22 -18.41 -22.92 -3.57
C GLU A 22 -18.17 -21.42 -3.82
N LYS A 23 -18.91 -20.84 -4.75
CA LYS A 23 -18.86 -19.40 -5.04
C LYS A 23 -19.32 -18.57 -3.84
N ILE A 24 -20.34 -19.02 -3.12
CA ILE A 24 -20.79 -18.38 -1.86
C ILE A 24 -19.68 -18.44 -0.82
N ARG A 25 -19.05 -19.61 -0.63
CA ARG A 25 -17.94 -19.80 0.31
C ARG A 25 -16.77 -18.87 -0.01
N GLN A 26 -16.32 -18.86 -1.27
CA GLN A 26 -15.23 -18.00 -1.74
C GLN A 26 -15.52 -16.51 -1.50
N ARG A 27 -16.75 -16.06 -1.76
CA ARG A 27 -17.13 -14.67 -1.53
C ARG A 27 -17.12 -14.30 -0.04
N VAL A 28 -17.56 -15.19 0.84
CA VAL A 28 -17.46 -14.99 2.30
C VAL A 28 -16.01 -14.93 2.76
N LEU A 29 -15.18 -15.84 2.29
CA LEU A 29 -13.74 -15.87 2.65
C LEU A 29 -13.04 -14.59 2.16
N ALA A 30 -13.30 -14.17 0.93
CA ALA A 30 -12.75 -12.91 0.38
C ALA A 30 -13.19 -11.69 1.20
N ALA A 31 -14.46 -11.59 1.57
CA ALA A 31 -14.96 -10.48 2.38
C ALA A 31 -14.31 -10.45 3.78
N ARG A 32 -14.11 -11.63 4.40
CA ARG A 32 -13.42 -11.73 5.70
C ARG A 32 -11.93 -11.37 5.58
N ALA A 33 -11.28 -11.75 4.49
CA ALA A 33 -9.88 -11.39 4.24
C ALA A 33 -9.71 -9.87 4.10
N VAL A 34 -10.61 -9.21 3.35
CA VAL A 34 -10.63 -7.74 3.23
C VAL A 34 -10.84 -7.08 4.58
N GLN A 35 -11.84 -7.54 5.36
CA GLN A 35 -12.11 -6.99 6.69
C GLN A 35 -10.89 -7.14 7.61
N ARG A 36 -10.26 -8.31 7.64
CA ARG A 36 -9.05 -8.55 8.44
C ARG A 36 -7.90 -7.65 8.00
N GLY A 37 -7.74 -7.44 6.69
CA GLY A 37 -6.76 -6.51 6.15
C GLY A 37 -6.97 -5.09 6.68
N THR A 38 -8.19 -4.58 6.62
CA THR A 38 -8.54 -3.26 7.16
C THR A 38 -8.25 -3.15 8.66
N GLU A 39 -8.65 -4.15 9.45
CA GLU A 39 -8.38 -4.18 10.90
C GLU A 39 -6.88 -4.14 11.22
N LEU A 40 -6.05 -4.82 10.42
CA LEU A 40 -4.59 -4.81 10.58
C LEU A 40 -3.97 -3.46 10.21
N HIS A 41 -4.45 -2.81 9.14
CA HIS A 41 -4.03 -1.44 8.80
C HIS A 41 -4.40 -0.44 9.88
N GLU A 42 -5.64 -0.49 10.41
CA GLU A 42 -6.08 0.37 11.51
C GLU A 42 -5.25 0.15 12.78
N LEU A 43 -4.93 -1.12 13.10
CA LEU A 43 -4.06 -1.44 14.22
C LEU A 43 -2.65 -0.86 14.03
N ALA A 44 -2.06 -1.07 12.85
CA ALA A 44 -0.73 -0.57 12.53
C ALA A 44 -0.68 0.96 12.63
N LYS A 45 -1.66 1.64 12.01
CA LYS A 45 -1.82 3.10 12.10
C LYS A 45 -1.87 3.57 13.55
N HIS A 46 -2.74 2.97 14.36
CA HIS A 46 -2.89 3.33 15.77
C HIS A 46 -1.56 3.18 16.54
N CYS A 47 -0.85 2.07 16.32
CA CYS A 47 0.44 1.81 16.94
C CYS A 47 1.51 2.84 16.53
N ILE A 48 1.56 3.23 15.24
CA ILE A 48 2.49 4.25 14.74
C ILE A 48 2.16 5.62 15.33
N ASP A 49 0.90 6.04 15.29
CA ASP A 49 0.44 7.34 15.80
C ASP A 49 0.73 7.49 17.31
N MET A 50 0.55 6.39 18.08
CA MET A 50 0.83 6.33 19.51
C MET A 50 2.29 6.03 19.84
N ARG A 51 3.14 5.79 18.84
CA ARG A 51 4.54 5.36 18.98
C ARG A 51 4.72 4.14 19.88
N THR A 52 3.81 3.19 19.79
CA THR A 52 3.79 1.95 20.56
C THR A 52 4.16 0.79 19.67
N PRO A 53 5.39 0.24 19.77
CA PRO A 53 5.80 -0.87 18.92
C PRO A 53 4.99 -2.14 19.22
N LEU A 54 4.76 -2.95 18.19
CA LEU A 54 4.16 -4.27 18.34
C LEU A 54 5.22 -5.31 18.73
N ASP A 55 4.78 -6.37 19.39
CA ASP A 55 5.65 -7.51 19.70
C ASP A 55 6.21 -8.13 18.40
N PRO A 56 7.51 -8.43 18.33
CA PRO A 56 8.15 -9.02 17.15
C PRO A 56 7.50 -10.30 16.64
N SER A 57 6.80 -11.07 17.51
CA SER A 57 6.08 -12.27 17.12
C SER A 57 4.91 -12.01 16.16
N ASN A 58 4.50 -10.75 16.00
CA ASN A 58 3.48 -10.36 15.01
C ASN A 58 4.06 -10.28 13.58
N GLY A 59 5.30 -10.68 13.34
CA GLY A 59 5.89 -10.80 12.02
C GLY A 59 5.98 -9.46 11.28
N ILE A 60 5.52 -9.44 10.03
CA ILE A 60 5.71 -8.31 9.11
C ILE A 60 5.05 -7.01 9.57
N ILE A 61 3.88 -7.07 10.23
CA ILE A 61 3.20 -5.87 10.73
C ILE A 61 4.03 -5.21 11.85
N SER A 62 4.71 -6.00 12.68
CA SER A 62 5.61 -5.48 13.72
C SER A 62 6.83 -4.78 13.11
N ALA A 63 7.40 -5.34 12.04
CA ALA A 63 8.52 -4.74 11.31
C ALA A 63 8.10 -3.40 10.68
N TYR A 64 6.93 -3.38 10.00
CA TYR A 64 6.37 -2.15 9.42
C TYR A 64 6.15 -1.06 10.47
N VAL A 65 5.46 -1.40 11.57
CA VAL A 65 5.16 -0.44 12.64
C VAL A 65 6.45 0.11 13.27
N ARG A 66 7.42 -0.76 13.56
CA ARG A 66 8.71 -0.34 14.13
C ARG A 66 9.45 0.61 13.20
N ASP A 67 9.60 0.26 11.93
CA ASP A 67 10.33 1.09 10.98
C ASP A 67 9.63 2.45 10.77
N CYS A 68 8.28 2.48 10.73
CA CYS A 68 7.53 3.74 10.66
C CYS A 68 7.73 4.61 11.90
N ILE A 69 7.78 4.01 13.09
CA ILE A 69 8.05 4.74 14.34
C ILE A 69 9.49 5.28 14.34
N ASP A 70 10.46 4.44 13.98
CA ASP A 70 11.90 4.78 13.98
C ASP A 70 12.22 5.92 13.00
N PHE A 71 11.56 5.95 11.84
CA PHE A 71 11.69 7.03 10.85
C PHE A 71 10.76 8.22 11.10
N GLY A 72 9.90 8.16 12.10
CA GLY A 72 8.94 9.22 12.44
C GLY A 72 7.97 9.50 11.29
N MET A 73 7.46 8.44 10.64
CA MET A 73 6.57 8.56 9.50
C MET A 73 5.17 9.01 9.93
N ASP A 74 4.52 9.79 9.06
CA ASP A 74 3.13 10.17 9.17
C ASP A 74 2.25 9.11 8.48
N THR A 75 1.10 8.75 9.05
CA THR A 75 0.20 7.71 8.55
C THR A 75 -0.94 8.27 7.71
N GLU A 76 -1.48 7.48 6.76
CA GLU A 76 -2.65 7.83 5.94
C GLU A 76 -2.48 9.20 5.25
N VAL A 77 -1.32 9.40 4.62
CA VAL A 77 -1.00 10.69 3.98
C VAL A 77 -1.71 10.79 2.64
N SER A 78 -2.64 11.75 2.54
CA SER A 78 -3.37 12.03 1.30
C SER A 78 -2.48 12.77 0.30
N LEU A 79 -2.38 12.24 -0.91
CA LEU A 79 -1.62 12.77 -2.04
C LEU A 79 -2.59 13.01 -3.21
N MET A 80 -3.26 14.17 -3.22
CA MET A 80 -4.20 14.56 -4.27
C MET A 80 -3.52 15.59 -5.19
N TYR A 81 -3.24 15.17 -6.43
CA TYR A 81 -2.68 16.03 -7.46
C TYR A 81 -3.77 16.79 -8.23
N SER A 82 -4.87 16.11 -8.55
CA SER A 82 -6.08 16.69 -9.14
C SER A 82 -7.33 16.03 -8.55
N GLU A 83 -8.51 16.36 -9.06
CA GLU A 83 -9.76 15.68 -8.70
C GLU A 83 -9.75 14.20 -9.13
N ASP A 84 -9.01 13.87 -10.20
CA ASP A 84 -8.98 12.55 -10.82
C ASP A 84 -7.72 11.73 -10.48
N ILE A 85 -6.64 12.38 -10.03
CA ILE A 85 -5.36 11.72 -9.74
C ILE A 85 -4.94 11.97 -8.30
N GLY A 86 -4.95 10.90 -7.51
CA GLY A 86 -4.53 10.94 -6.12
C GLY A 86 -4.60 9.59 -5.45
N GLY A 87 -4.32 9.58 -4.17
CA GLY A 87 -4.42 8.41 -3.32
C GLY A 87 -3.94 8.69 -1.91
N THR A 88 -4.00 7.68 -1.06
CA THR A 88 -3.53 7.77 0.33
C THR A 88 -2.39 6.77 0.54
N ALA A 89 -1.22 7.27 0.91
CA ALA A 89 -0.07 6.45 1.27
C ALA A 89 -0.21 5.98 2.73
N ASP A 90 -0.01 4.69 3.00
CA ASP A 90 -0.13 4.11 4.34
C ASP A 90 0.80 4.80 5.34
N ALA A 91 2.07 5.02 4.95
CA ALA A 91 3.01 5.84 5.71
C ALA A 91 3.99 6.59 4.80
N LEU A 92 4.27 7.84 5.15
CA LEU A 92 5.16 8.72 4.38
C LEU A 92 5.95 9.65 5.30
N LYS A 93 7.22 9.92 4.95
CA LYS A 93 8.05 10.95 5.55
C LYS A 93 9.05 11.52 4.55
N PHE A 94 9.16 12.83 4.49
CA PHE A 94 10.31 13.47 3.87
C PHE A 94 11.31 13.88 4.94
N ASP A 95 12.48 13.23 4.90
CA ASP A 95 13.63 13.56 5.74
C ASP A 95 14.38 14.73 5.14
N MET A 96 14.10 15.93 5.64
CA MET A 96 14.71 17.18 5.14
C MET A 96 16.23 17.23 5.35
N CYS A 97 16.76 16.58 6.41
CA CYS A 97 18.18 16.61 6.73
C CYS A 97 19.02 15.81 5.72
N ASN A 98 18.45 14.69 5.28
CA ASN A 98 19.13 13.77 4.34
C ASN A 98 18.58 13.89 2.91
N SER A 99 17.55 14.71 2.68
CA SER A 99 16.83 14.84 1.42
C SER A 99 16.32 13.49 0.91
N ILE A 100 15.71 12.66 1.79
CA ILE A 100 15.20 11.33 1.46
C ILE A 100 13.69 11.31 1.64
N LEU A 101 12.96 10.93 0.58
CA LEU A 101 11.55 10.60 0.64
C LEU A 101 11.37 9.13 1.01
N ARG A 102 10.72 8.87 2.15
CA ARG A 102 10.38 7.52 2.62
C ARG A 102 8.90 7.29 2.43
N ILE A 103 8.55 6.17 1.80
CA ILE A 103 7.16 5.71 1.65
C ILE A 103 7.15 4.22 1.98
N SER A 104 6.25 3.83 2.86
CA SER A 104 6.05 2.45 3.27
C SER A 104 4.59 2.05 3.09
N ASP A 105 4.35 0.89 2.48
CA ASP A 105 3.04 0.34 2.19
C ASP A 105 2.92 -1.06 2.82
N LEU A 106 1.82 -1.32 3.53
CA LEU A 106 1.56 -2.58 4.21
C LEU A 106 0.60 -3.43 3.39
N LYS A 107 1.01 -4.64 3.02
CA LYS A 107 0.17 -5.62 2.30
C LYS A 107 -0.15 -6.80 3.21
N THR A 108 -1.39 -6.85 3.66
CA THR A 108 -1.89 -7.89 4.58
C THR A 108 -2.59 -9.05 3.87
N GLY A 109 -2.71 -8.99 2.54
CA GLY A 109 -3.38 -9.99 1.71
C GLY A 109 -2.41 -10.88 0.94
N GLU A 110 -2.93 -11.96 0.34
CA GLU A 110 -2.17 -12.93 -0.48
C GLU A 110 -1.75 -12.38 -1.85
N ARG A 111 -2.24 -11.19 -2.24
CA ARG A 111 -1.89 -10.59 -3.53
C ARG A 111 -0.46 -10.07 -3.50
N LYS A 112 0.28 -10.33 -4.59
CA LYS A 112 1.61 -9.76 -4.78
C LYS A 112 1.55 -8.25 -4.61
N ALA A 113 2.39 -7.74 -3.72
CA ALA A 113 2.64 -6.33 -3.60
C ALA A 113 3.28 -5.81 -4.91
N SER A 114 2.84 -4.65 -5.36
CA SER A 114 3.43 -4.01 -6.54
C SER A 114 4.22 -2.78 -6.12
N ILE A 115 5.51 -2.79 -6.40
CA ILE A 115 6.39 -1.64 -6.17
C ILE A 115 5.91 -0.39 -6.93
N ALA A 116 5.16 -0.55 -8.02
CA ALA A 116 4.62 0.54 -8.81
C ALA A 116 3.73 1.47 -7.97
N GLN A 117 3.05 0.97 -6.94
CA GLN A 117 2.20 1.77 -6.08
C GLN A 117 3.02 2.81 -5.28
N VAL A 118 4.11 2.40 -4.65
CA VAL A 118 4.95 3.32 -3.87
C VAL A 118 5.72 4.29 -4.78
N VAL A 119 6.07 3.86 -6.00
CA VAL A 119 6.65 4.74 -7.03
C VAL A 119 5.64 5.80 -7.46
N LEU A 120 4.37 5.44 -7.66
CA LEU A 120 3.31 6.38 -8.02
C LEU A 120 3.07 7.40 -6.88
N TYR A 121 3.03 6.97 -5.64
CA TYR A 121 2.95 7.89 -4.50
C TYR A 121 4.15 8.84 -4.44
N ALA A 122 5.36 8.37 -4.72
CA ALA A 122 6.54 9.22 -4.76
C ALA A 122 6.47 10.24 -5.90
N ALA A 123 5.95 9.87 -7.07
CA ALA A 123 5.72 10.77 -8.20
C ALA A 123 4.70 11.86 -7.85
N LEU A 124 3.57 11.48 -7.25
CA LEU A 124 2.55 12.43 -6.78
C LEU A 124 3.12 13.40 -5.73
N TRP A 125 3.89 12.88 -4.76
CA TRP A 125 4.52 13.71 -3.75
C TRP A 125 5.45 14.76 -4.37
N CYS A 126 6.29 14.34 -5.34
CA CYS A 126 7.20 15.24 -6.04
C CYS A 126 6.44 16.30 -6.85
N LEU A 127 5.34 15.94 -7.55
CA LEU A 127 4.51 16.87 -8.30
C LEU A 127 3.83 17.90 -7.38
N ILE A 128 3.20 17.44 -6.30
CA ILE A 128 2.50 18.29 -5.33
C ILE A 128 3.45 19.28 -4.67
N ASN A 129 4.66 18.82 -4.32
CA ASN A 129 5.66 19.64 -3.63
C ASN A 129 6.61 20.37 -4.61
N ARG A 130 6.44 20.20 -5.92
CA ARG A 130 7.28 20.80 -6.98
C ARG A 130 8.77 20.47 -6.80
N VAL A 131 9.07 19.23 -6.42
CA VAL A 131 10.42 18.72 -6.23
C VAL A 131 10.87 17.96 -7.47
N ASN A 132 12.08 18.26 -7.96
CA ASN A 132 12.68 17.47 -9.04
C ASN A 132 13.04 16.07 -8.49
N PRO A 133 12.50 14.97 -9.09
CA PRO A 133 12.78 13.61 -8.63
C PRO A 133 14.27 13.25 -8.58
N MET A 134 15.09 13.86 -9.44
CA MET A 134 16.53 13.59 -9.48
C MET A 134 17.32 14.30 -8.38
N SER A 135 16.68 15.21 -7.60
CA SER A 135 17.35 16.00 -6.58
C SER A 135 17.29 15.39 -5.16
N ILE A 136 16.56 14.30 -4.98
CA ILE A 136 16.35 13.67 -3.68
C ILE A 136 16.61 12.16 -3.73
N GLY A 137 16.88 11.58 -2.57
CA GLY A 137 16.95 10.12 -2.40
C GLY A 137 15.58 9.52 -2.08
N TYR A 138 15.46 8.21 -2.24
CA TYR A 138 14.22 7.46 -2.00
C TYR A 138 14.47 6.23 -1.15
N ASP A 139 13.56 5.98 -0.19
CA ASP A 139 13.46 4.75 0.57
C ASP A 139 12.00 4.25 0.48
N LEU A 140 11.71 3.52 -0.60
CA LEU A 140 10.38 3.03 -0.94
C LEU A 140 10.27 1.56 -0.55
N ARG A 141 9.35 1.23 0.35
CA ARG A 141 9.23 -0.09 0.96
C ARG A 141 7.83 -0.65 0.86
N ILE A 142 7.74 -1.96 0.62
CA ILE A 142 6.52 -2.73 0.76
C ILE A 142 6.74 -3.82 1.80
N TYR A 143 5.82 -3.91 2.74
CA TYR A 143 5.78 -4.94 3.77
C TYR A 143 4.65 -5.91 3.45
N GLY A 144 4.97 -7.13 3.06
CA GLY A 144 3.98 -8.12 2.63
C GLY A 144 4.59 -9.50 2.47
N HIS A 145 3.76 -10.49 2.13
CA HIS A 145 4.20 -11.83 1.82
C HIS A 145 4.52 -11.95 0.33
N THR A 146 5.64 -12.58 0.00
CA THR A 146 5.90 -13.01 -1.38
C THR A 146 5.54 -14.47 -1.52
N SER A 147 4.71 -14.80 -2.51
CA SER A 147 4.58 -16.17 -2.98
C SER A 147 5.67 -16.42 -4.02
N GLN A 148 6.62 -17.30 -3.75
CA GLN A 148 7.53 -17.84 -4.78
C GLN A 148 6.85 -19.02 -5.45
N ARG A 149 6.60 -18.92 -6.76
CA ARG A 149 6.21 -20.07 -7.57
C ARG A 149 7.48 -20.85 -7.91
N LEU A 150 7.62 -22.05 -7.34
CA LEU A 150 8.71 -22.94 -7.67
C LEU A 150 8.60 -23.44 -9.12
N ALA A 151 9.72 -23.79 -9.74
CA ALA A 151 9.77 -24.38 -11.09
C ALA A 151 8.95 -25.68 -11.21
N SER A 152 8.60 -26.32 -10.10
CA SER A 152 7.70 -27.48 -10.01
C SER A 152 6.21 -27.15 -10.11
N GLY A 153 5.83 -25.86 -10.12
CA GLY A 153 4.43 -25.42 -10.13
C GLY A 153 3.79 -25.38 -8.75
N GLU A 154 4.49 -25.80 -7.68
CA GLU A 154 4.03 -25.67 -6.30
C GLU A 154 4.25 -24.25 -5.79
N GLU A 155 3.22 -23.69 -5.14
CA GLU A 155 3.34 -22.43 -4.40
C GLU A 155 3.95 -22.73 -3.03
N LYS A 156 5.18 -22.29 -2.79
CA LYS A 156 5.76 -22.24 -1.46
C LYS A 156 5.25 -20.95 -0.81
N GLU A 157 4.62 -21.04 0.35
CA GLU A 157 4.38 -19.86 1.20
C GLU A 157 5.73 -19.15 1.36
N GLY A 158 5.82 -17.95 0.79
CA GLY A 158 7.06 -17.21 0.75
C GLY A 158 7.43 -16.70 2.13
N GLU A 159 8.71 -16.63 2.36
CA GLU A 159 9.25 -15.90 3.51
C GLU A 159 8.73 -14.46 3.50
N GLU A 160 8.46 -13.91 4.68
CA GLU A 160 8.10 -12.51 4.87
C GLU A 160 9.16 -11.61 4.21
N LEU A 161 8.81 -10.93 3.13
CA LEU A 161 9.67 -9.96 2.49
C LEU A 161 9.47 -8.59 3.15
N VAL A 162 10.44 -8.22 3.97
CA VAL A 162 10.41 -6.97 4.71
C VAL A 162 10.80 -5.76 3.87
N CYS A 163 11.33 -5.91 2.69
CA CYS A 163 11.67 -4.74 1.88
C CYS A 163 12.07 -5.09 0.45
N GLU A 164 11.28 -4.68 -0.52
CA GLU A 164 11.78 -4.50 -1.87
C GLU A 164 12.21 -3.04 -2.05
N LYS A 165 13.52 -2.79 -2.16
CA LYS A 165 14.02 -1.45 -2.49
C LYS A 165 13.94 -1.23 -3.99
N VAL A 166 13.39 -0.10 -4.39
CA VAL A 166 13.40 0.30 -5.80
C VAL A 166 14.78 0.81 -6.18
N ASN A 167 15.49 0.07 -7.03
CA ASN A 167 16.66 0.59 -7.69
C ASN A 167 16.22 1.62 -8.75
N ASP A 168 16.97 2.71 -8.89
CA ASP A 168 16.69 3.77 -9.86
C ASP A 168 15.28 4.42 -9.73
N ALA A 169 14.77 4.53 -8.49
CA ALA A 169 13.46 5.09 -8.21
C ALA A 169 13.22 6.44 -8.91
N ALA A 170 14.21 7.33 -8.94
CA ALA A 170 14.09 8.64 -9.57
C ALA A 170 13.72 8.55 -11.06
N VAL A 171 14.29 7.61 -11.81
CA VAL A 171 14.00 7.41 -13.24
C VAL A 171 12.56 6.92 -13.43
N HIS A 172 12.13 5.95 -12.61
CA HIS A 172 10.74 5.47 -12.66
C HIS A 172 9.73 6.54 -12.28
N ILE A 173 10.07 7.38 -11.29
CA ILE A 173 9.24 8.49 -10.87
C ILE A 173 9.11 9.54 -11.97
N GLN A 174 10.21 9.91 -12.66
CA GLN A 174 10.16 10.81 -13.81
C GLN A 174 9.29 10.25 -14.94
N TYR A 175 9.39 8.96 -15.22
CA TYR A 175 8.54 8.31 -16.22
C TYR A 175 7.06 8.40 -15.86
N VAL A 176 6.69 8.16 -14.60
CA VAL A 176 5.31 8.33 -14.12
C VAL A 176 4.86 9.79 -14.27
N GLN A 177 5.71 10.76 -13.93
CA GLN A 177 5.39 12.18 -14.09
C GLN A 177 5.13 12.54 -15.55
N SER A 178 5.94 12.03 -16.50
CA SER A 178 5.70 12.30 -17.92
C SER A 178 4.35 11.79 -18.41
N ILE A 179 3.89 10.64 -17.91
CA ILE A 179 2.55 10.12 -18.21
C ILE A 179 1.45 11.05 -17.65
N ILE A 180 1.61 11.52 -16.41
CA ILE A 180 0.64 12.44 -15.80
C ILE A 180 0.57 13.76 -16.56
N ASP A 181 1.73 14.30 -16.97
CA ASP A 181 1.82 15.54 -17.76
C ASP A 181 1.17 15.35 -19.15
N GLU A 182 1.36 14.21 -19.83
CA GLU A 182 0.69 13.90 -21.09
C GLU A 182 -0.84 13.90 -20.95
N ILE A 183 -1.36 13.23 -19.91
CA ILE A 183 -2.80 13.19 -19.63
C ILE A 183 -3.34 14.60 -19.34
N ALA A 184 -2.59 15.42 -18.61
CA ALA A 184 -2.96 16.80 -18.31
C ALA A 184 -2.99 17.69 -19.57
N VAL A 185 -2.02 17.51 -20.48
CA VAL A 185 -1.97 18.26 -21.77
C VAL A 185 -3.15 17.90 -22.67
N GLU A 186 -3.61 16.65 -22.64
CA GLU A 186 -4.81 16.21 -23.37
C GLU A 186 -6.12 16.77 -22.79
N GLY A 187 -6.06 17.46 -21.64
CA GLY A 187 -7.23 18.03 -20.98
C GLY A 187 -8.15 16.98 -20.36
N LEU A 188 -7.60 15.81 -20.01
CA LEU A 188 -8.31 14.71 -19.38
C LEU A 188 -8.35 14.80 -17.84
N ILE A 189 -7.48 15.67 -17.26
CA ILE A 189 -7.41 15.95 -15.80
C ILE A 189 -7.10 17.41 -15.52
#